data_cd6b9f2b851de86ea17b40d4778d875a
#
_entry.id   cd6b9f2b851de86ea17b40d4778d875a
#
_cell.length_a   1.000
_cell.length_b   1.000
_cell.length_c   1.000
_cell.angle_alpha   90.00
_cell.angle_beta   90.00
_cell.angle_gamma   90.00
#
_symmetry.space_group_name_H-M   'P 1'
#
loop_
_entity.id
_entity.type
_entity.pdbx_description
1 polymer ?
#
loop_
_entity_poly.entity_id
_entity_poly.type
_entity_poly.pdbx_seq_one_letter_code
_entity_poly.pdbx_strand_id
1 'polypeptide(L)'
;MDTRDFLVPDNYADFHCKCGQCRHTCCDGWAVTFPREDYFRLLSVPCSPELRRKLDTSLHLADDPTPERYAELLPNWEGHCPLQRADGLCALQAECGEEAISSTCRYYPRGIRTMDDDECACSASCERVVEMLLHRLPPMTFRRMRLSFAMPLPPRETDAALTAETRQLRREVITMLQAREYPLASRMMGIRAALVLEESGRQTSESRLAAFRAAAKVAIPPADWALRANILRTLMEELLADTISMGGIAAEIMPLLRGEQAGAVLQQAAGTFQADTPDWMIGTEQLMVNHVFYEGFPYGAHQERPATAAVSLCAEYAVLRGTAVLYHQLHPDETALVDAIAALFRVMEHSAFGWNAAVVLEREGKAGEAVIGQIVGI
;
A
#
# COMPACT_ATOMS: atom_id res chain seq x y z
N MET A 1 2.89 -9.11 -28.21
CA MET A 1 3.52 -8.50 -27.02
C MET A 1 3.53 -6.99 -27.23
N ASP A 2 2.90 -6.25 -26.32
CA ASP A 2 2.93 -4.78 -26.34
C ASP A 2 4.20 -4.33 -25.60
N THR A 3 5.06 -3.58 -26.28
CA THR A 3 6.35 -3.12 -25.76
C THR A 3 6.38 -1.60 -25.73
N ARG A 4 6.47 -1.00 -24.55
CA ARG A 4 6.46 0.45 -24.34
C ARG A 4 7.52 0.89 -23.33
N ASP A 5 7.77 2.19 -23.27
CA ASP A 5 8.65 2.78 -22.27
C ASP A 5 7.84 3.23 -21.05
N PHE A 6 8.16 2.66 -19.90
CA PHE A 6 7.51 2.97 -18.62
C PHE A 6 8.45 3.74 -17.71
N LEU A 7 7.93 4.69 -16.94
CA LEU A 7 8.61 5.23 -15.78
C LEU A 7 8.47 4.20 -14.63
N VAL A 8 9.58 3.76 -14.08
CA VAL A 8 9.63 2.74 -13.02
C VAL A 8 10.58 3.15 -11.91
N PRO A 9 10.36 2.71 -10.66
CA PRO A 9 11.40 2.75 -9.63
C PRO A 9 12.66 2.01 -10.08
N ASP A 10 13.82 2.48 -9.72
CA ASP A 10 15.11 1.91 -10.15
C ASP A 10 15.33 0.45 -9.70
N ASN A 11 14.68 0.03 -8.60
CA ASN A 11 14.70 -1.35 -8.11
C ASN A 11 13.69 -2.29 -8.82
N TYR A 12 12.88 -1.76 -9.75
CA TYR A 12 11.87 -2.58 -10.45
C TYR A 12 12.44 -3.81 -11.15
N ALA A 13 13.62 -3.64 -11.76
CA ALA A 13 14.30 -4.74 -12.48
C ALA A 13 14.81 -5.86 -11.54
N ASP A 14 15.00 -5.55 -10.26
CA ASP A 14 15.54 -6.50 -9.27
C ASP A 14 14.43 -7.38 -8.67
N PHE A 15 13.17 -7.08 -9.01
CA PHE A 15 12.05 -7.89 -8.53
C PHE A 15 12.00 -9.25 -9.22
N HIS A 16 12.12 -10.29 -8.41
CA HIS A 16 11.93 -11.70 -8.82
C HIS A 16 10.94 -12.34 -7.84
N CYS A 17 9.87 -12.92 -8.39
CA CYS A 17 8.87 -13.62 -7.60
C CYS A 17 9.48 -14.82 -6.87
N LYS A 18 9.14 -14.99 -5.60
CA LYS A 18 9.55 -16.15 -4.77
C LYS A 18 8.74 -17.41 -5.11
N CYS A 19 7.69 -17.28 -5.92
CA CYS A 19 6.75 -18.36 -6.27
C CYS A 19 6.18 -19.04 -5.01
N GLY A 20 6.19 -20.38 -4.94
CA GLY A 20 5.69 -21.13 -3.79
C GLY A 20 6.50 -20.99 -2.49
N GLN A 21 7.55 -20.17 -2.45
CA GLN A 21 8.38 -19.94 -1.25
C GLN A 21 7.89 -18.75 -0.39
N CYS A 22 6.80 -18.11 -0.76
CA CYS A 22 6.19 -17.05 0.05
C CYS A 22 5.58 -17.63 1.32
N ARG A 23 5.74 -16.94 2.45
CA ARG A 23 5.07 -17.26 3.73
C ARG A 23 3.59 -16.91 3.67
N HIS A 24 3.29 -15.70 3.14
CA HIS A 24 1.95 -15.21 2.88
C HIS A 24 1.80 -14.93 1.39
N THR A 25 1.23 -15.88 0.67
CA THR A 25 1.18 -15.82 -0.79
C THR A 25 0.19 -14.77 -1.31
N CYS A 26 0.36 -14.35 -2.56
CA CYS A 26 -0.61 -13.50 -3.26
C CYS A 26 -1.97 -14.20 -3.49
N CYS A 27 -2.10 -15.46 -3.11
CA CYS A 27 -3.33 -16.25 -3.16
C CYS A 27 -4.15 -16.18 -1.86
N ASP A 28 -3.73 -15.37 -0.88
CA ASP A 28 -4.36 -15.30 0.43
C ASP A 28 -4.95 -13.93 0.72
N GLY A 29 -6.12 -13.92 1.36
CA GLY A 29 -6.68 -12.73 2.01
C GLY A 29 -7.53 -11.82 1.13
N TRP A 30 -7.75 -12.12 -0.14
CA TRP A 30 -8.60 -11.32 -1.03
C TRP A 30 -9.27 -12.12 -2.13
N ALA A 31 -10.37 -11.57 -2.68
CA ALA A 31 -10.98 -12.08 -3.91
C ALA A 31 -10.14 -11.63 -5.11
N VAL A 32 -9.76 -12.57 -5.97
CA VAL A 32 -9.06 -12.25 -7.23
C VAL A 32 -10.07 -11.87 -8.29
N THR A 33 -10.00 -10.65 -8.80
CA THR A 33 -10.88 -10.15 -9.87
C THR A 33 -10.40 -10.59 -11.25
N PHE A 34 -11.34 -10.79 -12.15
CA PHE A 34 -11.10 -11.23 -13.53
C PHE A 34 -11.81 -10.31 -14.52
N PRO A 35 -11.08 -9.80 -15.54
CA PRO A 35 -11.70 -9.19 -16.70
C PRO A 35 -12.63 -10.16 -17.43
N ARG A 36 -13.61 -9.61 -18.16
CA ARG A 36 -14.59 -10.39 -18.91
C ARG A 36 -13.97 -11.42 -19.86
N GLU A 37 -12.90 -11.05 -20.53
CA GLU A 37 -12.20 -11.95 -21.45
C GLU A 37 -11.56 -13.14 -20.73
N ASP A 38 -10.92 -12.90 -19.58
CA ASP A 38 -10.35 -13.95 -18.73
C ASP A 38 -11.42 -14.89 -18.20
N TYR A 39 -12.57 -14.36 -17.78
CA TYR A 39 -13.69 -15.18 -17.32
C TYR A 39 -14.15 -16.18 -18.39
N PHE A 40 -14.45 -15.72 -19.61
CA PHE A 40 -14.88 -16.59 -20.69
C PHE A 40 -13.80 -17.59 -21.13
N ARG A 41 -12.55 -17.19 -21.09
CA ARG A 41 -11.41 -18.09 -21.34
C ARG A 41 -11.36 -19.20 -20.29
N LEU A 42 -11.53 -18.89 -19.01
CA LEU A 42 -11.54 -19.88 -17.92
C LEU A 42 -12.69 -20.87 -17.99
N LEU A 43 -13.88 -20.42 -18.44
CA LEU A 43 -15.02 -21.34 -18.65
C LEU A 43 -14.72 -22.44 -19.68
N SER A 44 -13.87 -22.17 -20.65
CA SER A 44 -13.55 -23.08 -21.77
C SER A 44 -12.14 -23.70 -21.70
N VAL A 45 -11.33 -23.40 -20.69
CA VAL A 45 -9.98 -23.93 -20.58
C VAL A 45 -10.03 -25.46 -20.42
N PRO A 46 -9.32 -26.24 -21.26
CA PRO A 46 -9.24 -27.69 -21.10
C PRO A 46 -8.44 -28.01 -19.83
N CYS A 47 -9.05 -28.72 -18.90
CA CYS A 47 -8.44 -29.08 -17.63
C CYS A 47 -9.04 -30.36 -17.06
N SER A 48 -8.42 -30.88 -15.98
CA SER A 48 -8.93 -32.04 -15.27
C SER A 48 -10.34 -31.80 -14.67
N PRO A 49 -11.13 -32.86 -14.45
CA PRO A 49 -12.43 -32.75 -13.79
C PRO A 49 -12.34 -32.14 -12.39
N GLU A 50 -11.22 -32.35 -11.69
CA GLU A 50 -10.99 -31.78 -10.37
C GLU A 50 -10.80 -30.25 -10.44
N LEU A 51 -9.92 -29.79 -11.33
CA LEU A 51 -9.68 -28.35 -11.51
C LEU A 51 -10.95 -27.66 -12.05
N ARG A 52 -11.67 -28.29 -12.98
CA ARG A 52 -12.96 -27.79 -13.50
C ARG A 52 -13.94 -27.55 -12.35
N ARG A 53 -14.11 -28.52 -11.45
CA ARG A 53 -15.00 -28.38 -10.30
C ARG A 53 -14.59 -27.22 -9.41
N LYS A 54 -13.28 -27.05 -9.13
CA LYS A 54 -12.78 -25.91 -8.35
C LYS A 54 -13.11 -24.57 -9.01
N LEU A 55 -12.90 -24.45 -10.32
CA LEU A 55 -13.26 -23.24 -11.07
C LEU A 55 -14.76 -22.98 -11.04
N ASP A 56 -15.58 -23.98 -11.34
CA ASP A 56 -17.05 -23.84 -11.42
C ASP A 56 -17.69 -23.50 -10.06
N THR A 57 -17.06 -23.88 -8.95
CA THR A 57 -17.58 -23.60 -7.60
C THR A 57 -17.03 -22.33 -6.96
N SER A 58 -15.95 -21.75 -7.49
CA SER A 58 -15.25 -20.63 -6.84
C SER A 58 -15.24 -19.36 -7.68
N LEU A 59 -15.49 -19.46 -8.99
CA LEU A 59 -15.52 -18.32 -9.90
C LEU A 59 -16.96 -17.80 -10.02
N HIS A 60 -17.20 -16.59 -9.53
CA HIS A 60 -18.50 -15.96 -9.50
C HIS A 60 -18.49 -14.66 -10.30
N LEU A 61 -19.65 -14.24 -10.81
CA LEU A 61 -19.78 -12.89 -11.36
C LEU A 61 -19.66 -11.89 -10.22
N ALA A 62 -19.00 -10.75 -10.46
CA ALA A 62 -19.00 -9.64 -9.53
C ALA A 62 -20.45 -9.10 -9.34
N ASP A 63 -20.73 -8.50 -8.19
CA ASP A 63 -22.06 -7.94 -7.91
C ASP A 63 -22.46 -6.85 -8.92
N ASP A 64 -21.51 -5.97 -9.28
CA ASP A 64 -21.64 -4.95 -10.33
C ASP A 64 -20.57 -5.18 -11.40
N PRO A 65 -20.80 -6.11 -12.37
CA PRO A 65 -19.78 -6.52 -13.31
C PRO A 65 -19.50 -5.44 -14.34
N THR A 66 -18.23 -5.04 -14.43
CA THR A 66 -17.68 -4.22 -15.52
C THR A 66 -16.83 -5.09 -16.47
N PRO A 67 -16.43 -4.61 -17.65
CA PRO A 67 -15.52 -5.36 -18.51
C PRO A 67 -14.20 -5.70 -17.84
N GLU A 68 -13.69 -4.83 -16.95
CA GLU A 68 -12.41 -4.94 -16.25
C GLU A 68 -12.54 -5.78 -14.96
N ARG A 69 -13.65 -5.66 -14.26
CA ARG A 69 -14.01 -6.42 -13.05
C ARG A 69 -15.29 -7.18 -13.29
N TYR A 70 -15.22 -8.28 -14.06
CA TYR A 70 -16.38 -9.01 -14.49
C TYR A 70 -16.75 -10.18 -13.58
N ALA A 71 -15.75 -10.87 -13.06
CA ALA A 71 -15.91 -12.00 -12.17
C ALA A 71 -14.85 -11.97 -11.05
N GLU A 72 -15.09 -12.76 -10.03
CA GLU A 72 -14.24 -12.89 -8.86
C GLU A 72 -14.03 -14.36 -8.50
N LEU A 73 -12.80 -14.71 -8.15
CA LEU A 73 -12.48 -15.98 -7.51
C LEU A 73 -12.42 -15.71 -6.01
N LEU A 74 -13.47 -16.15 -5.30
CA LEU A 74 -13.58 -15.94 -3.86
C LEU A 74 -12.65 -16.88 -3.08
N PRO A 75 -11.98 -16.40 -2.04
CA PRO A 75 -11.22 -17.26 -1.16
C PRO A 75 -12.13 -18.27 -0.45
N ASN A 76 -11.55 -19.38 -0.02
CA ASN A 76 -12.25 -20.34 0.84
C ASN A 76 -12.45 -19.77 2.26
N TRP A 77 -13.09 -20.53 3.16
CA TRP A 77 -13.38 -20.09 4.53
C TRP A 77 -12.11 -19.84 5.37
N GLU A 78 -10.94 -20.34 4.95
CA GLU A 78 -9.64 -20.10 5.58
C GLU A 78 -8.95 -18.85 5.00
N GLY A 79 -9.54 -18.20 3.99
CA GLY A 79 -8.98 -17.03 3.33
C GLY A 79 -8.03 -17.34 2.17
N HIS A 80 -7.89 -18.63 1.77
CA HIS A 80 -6.98 -19.05 0.70
C HIS A 80 -7.70 -19.15 -0.65
N CYS A 81 -6.96 -18.88 -1.73
CA CYS A 81 -7.45 -19.13 -3.08
C CYS A 81 -7.74 -20.62 -3.28
N PRO A 82 -8.95 -21.00 -3.76
CA PRO A 82 -9.30 -22.42 -3.98
C PRO A 82 -8.41 -23.15 -5.00
N LEU A 83 -7.72 -22.40 -5.85
CA LEU A 83 -6.77 -22.94 -6.84
C LEU A 83 -5.35 -23.14 -6.29
N GLN A 84 -5.08 -22.69 -5.05
CA GLN A 84 -3.78 -22.91 -4.44
C GLN A 84 -3.62 -24.37 -4.03
N ARG A 85 -2.43 -24.91 -4.31
CA ARG A 85 -2.03 -26.27 -3.95
C ARG A 85 -1.28 -26.26 -2.62
N ALA A 86 -1.12 -27.44 -2.03
CA ALA A 86 -0.36 -27.61 -0.77
C ALA A 86 1.12 -27.22 -0.89
N ASP A 87 1.69 -27.19 -2.11
CA ASP A 87 3.05 -26.72 -2.40
C ASP A 87 3.13 -25.18 -2.60
N GLY A 88 2.04 -24.45 -2.37
CA GLY A 88 1.94 -22.99 -2.53
C GLY A 88 1.80 -22.52 -3.99
N LEU A 89 1.77 -23.43 -4.97
CA LEU A 89 1.64 -23.09 -6.39
C LEU A 89 0.18 -23.09 -6.86
N CYS A 90 -0.08 -22.44 -7.98
CA CYS A 90 -1.40 -22.38 -8.59
C CYS A 90 -1.71 -23.67 -9.37
N ALA A 91 -2.80 -24.36 -9.06
CA ALA A 91 -3.26 -25.54 -9.80
C ALA A 91 -3.56 -25.22 -11.27
N LEU A 92 -4.18 -24.07 -11.55
CA LEU A 92 -4.48 -23.63 -12.91
C LEU A 92 -3.20 -23.42 -13.73
N GLN A 93 -2.18 -22.78 -13.16
CA GLN A 93 -0.89 -22.59 -13.81
C GLN A 93 -0.17 -23.91 -14.04
N ALA A 94 -0.18 -24.78 -13.03
CA ALA A 94 0.53 -26.08 -13.10
C ALA A 94 -0.07 -27.02 -14.15
N GLU A 95 -1.38 -27.02 -14.33
CA GLU A 95 -2.07 -27.91 -15.24
C GLU A 95 -2.26 -27.33 -16.65
N CYS A 96 -2.61 -26.03 -16.72
CA CYS A 96 -2.99 -25.38 -17.98
C CYS A 96 -1.94 -24.41 -18.52
N GLY A 97 -0.86 -24.17 -17.78
CA GLY A 97 0.21 -23.24 -18.15
C GLY A 97 -0.02 -21.80 -17.74
N GLU A 98 1.01 -20.98 -17.91
CA GLU A 98 1.00 -19.56 -17.52
C GLU A 98 -0.06 -18.75 -18.29
N GLU A 99 -0.36 -19.13 -19.53
CA GLU A 99 -1.36 -18.43 -20.36
C GLU A 99 -2.80 -18.59 -19.83
N ALA A 100 -3.05 -19.59 -18.98
CA ALA A 100 -4.37 -19.84 -18.43
C ALA A 100 -4.71 -18.98 -17.22
N ILE A 101 -3.72 -18.52 -16.46
CA ILE A 101 -3.99 -17.69 -15.29
C ILE A 101 -4.47 -16.28 -15.68
N SER A 102 -5.22 -15.63 -14.79
CA SER A 102 -5.75 -14.29 -15.06
C SER A 102 -4.68 -13.23 -15.23
N SER A 103 -5.03 -12.14 -15.91
CA SER A 103 -4.19 -10.95 -16.01
C SER A 103 -3.82 -10.39 -14.63
N THR A 104 -4.76 -10.36 -13.70
CA THR A 104 -4.52 -9.94 -12.31
C THR A 104 -3.40 -10.77 -11.68
N CYS A 105 -3.46 -12.11 -11.74
CA CYS A 105 -2.44 -12.98 -11.16
C CYS A 105 -1.09 -12.89 -11.89
N ARG A 106 -1.09 -12.66 -13.20
CA ARG A 106 0.16 -12.54 -14.00
C ARG A 106 0.88 -11.23 -13.78
N TYR A 107 0.15 -10.15 -13.57
CA TYR A 107 0.76 -8.84 -13.32
C TYR A 107 1.22 -8.67 -11.89
N TYR A 108 0.48 -9.21 -10.91
CA TYR A 108 0.81 -9.03 -9.51
C TYR A 108 2.28 -9.37 -9.19
N PRO A 109 2.98 -8.55 -8.42
CA PRO A 109 2.55 -7.34 -7.73
C PRO A 109 2.67 -6.05 -8.57
N ARG A 110 2.79 -6.12 -9.89
CA ARG A 110 2.98 -4.98 -10.78
C ARG A 110 1.68 -4.24 -10.99
N GLY A 111 1.63 -2.98 -10.53
CA GLY A 111 0.62 -2.02 -10.90
C GLY A 111 1.04 -1.31 -12.18
N ILE A 112 0.35 -1.61 -13.28
CA ILE A 112 0.61 -1.03 -14.59
C ILE A 112 -0.42 0.07 -14.81
N ARG A 113 0.07 1.28 -15.07
CA ARG A 113 -0.77 2.45 -15.37
C ARG A 113 -0.43 2.95 -16.76
N THR A 114 -1.38 2.84 -17.67
CA THR A 114 -1.22 3.33 -19.04
C THR A 114 -1.84 4.71 -19.18
N MET A 115 -1.03 5.71 -19.57
CA MET A 115 -1.41 7.10 -19.71
C MET A 115 -0.52 7.77 -20.77
N ASP A 116 -0.48 9.09 -20.84
CA ASP A 116 0.47 9.79 -21.72
C ASP A 116 1.92 9.46 -21.39
N ASP A 117 2.20 9.15 -20.15
CA ASP A 117 3.49 8.84 -19.58
C ASP A 117 3.37 7.55 -18.76
N ASP A 118 3.42 6.40 -19.44
CA ASP A 118 3.16 5.08 -18.85
C ASP A 118 4.05 4.82 -17.62
N GLU A 119 3.46 4.29 -16.55
CA GLU A 119 4.11 4.02 -15.28
C GLU A 119 3.91 2.57 -14.83
N CYS A 120 4.91 2.01 -14.13
CA CYS A 120 4.79 0.70 -13.52
C CYS A 120 5.60 0.62 -12.23
N ALA A 121 5.01 0.09 -11.18
CA ALA A 121 5.68 -0.19 -9.90
C ALA A 121 5.22 -1.53 -9.34
N CYS A 122 5.89 -2.01 -8.30
CA CYS A 122 5.46 -3.20 -7.57
C CYS A 122 4.81 -2.79 -6.25
N SER A 123 3.63 -3.36 -5.97
CA SER A 123 2.90 -3.18 -4.72
C SER A 123 3.67 -3.74 -3.52
N ALA A 124 3.71 -2.98 -2.43
CA ALA A 124 4.24 -3.44 -1.15
C ALA A 124 3.32 -4.46 -0.43
N SER A 125 2.17 -4.80 -1.01
CA SER A 125 1.35 -5.93 -0.58
C SER A 125 2.05 -7.30 -0.78
N CYS A 126 3.14 -7.33 -1.54
CA CYS A 126 3.99 -8.50 -1.76
C CYS A 126 5.17 -8.51 -0.77
N GLU A 127 5.32 -9.58 0.01
CA GLU A 127 6.42 -9.72 0.98
C GLU A 127 7.81 -9.53 0.35
N ARG A 128 8.00 -9.99 -0.91
CA ARG A 128 9.28 -9.81 -1.61
C ARG A 128 9.58 -8.33 -1.89
N VAL A 129 8.57 -7.55 -2.20
CA VAL A 129 8.73 -6.11 -2.41
C VAL A 129 9.06 -5.41 -1.10
N VAL A 130 8.39 -5.79 0.01
CA VAL A 130 8.70 -5.25 1.34
C VAL A 130 10.16 -5.55 1.72
N GLU A 131 10.63 -6.81 1.57
CA GLU A 131 12.02 -7.18 1.83
C GLU A 131 13.00 -6.29 1.03
N MET A 132 12.73 -6.10 -0.26
CA MET A 132 13.59 -5.28 -1.12
C MET A 132 13.63 -3.81 -0.69
N LEU A 133 12.50 -3.26 -0.24
CA LEU A 133 12.40 -1.87 0.19
C LEU A 133 13.01 -1.63 1.57
N LEU A 134 12.82 -2.54 2.52
CA LEU A 134 13.39 -2.43 3.87
C LEU A 134 14.92 -2.47 3.87
N HIS A 135 15.52 -3.26 2.98
CA HIS A 135 16.98 -3.37 2.87
C HIS A 135 17.64 -2.31 1.97
N ARG A 136 16.82 -1.42 1.40
CA ARG A 136 17.33 -0.40 0.49
C ARG A 136 17.83 0.83 1.26
N LEU A 137 19.11 1.12 1.21
CA LEU A 137 19.72 2.30 1.85
C LEU A 137 19.69 3.58 0.96
N PRO A 138 20.07 3.53 -0.35
CA PRO A 138 20.06 4.75 -1.17
C PRO A 138 18.61 5.21 -1.45
N PRO A 139 18.37 6.53 -1.53
CA PRO A 139 17.06 7.05 -1.94
C PRO A 139 16.57 6.42 -3.24
N MET A 140 15.28 6.18 -3.36
CA MET A 140 14.67 5.63 -4.58
C MET A 140 14.76 6.65 -5.70
N THR A 141 15.22 6.21 -6.86
CA THR A 141 15.20 7.01 -8.09
C THR A 141 14.26 6.37 -9.12
N PHE A 142 13.89 7.14 -10.13
CA PHE A 142 12.96 6.67 -11.16
C PHE A 142 13.64 6.79 -12.53
N ARG A 143 13.43 5.76 -13.37
CA ARG A 143 14.03 5.71 -14.70
C ARG A 143 13.05 5.21 -15.75
N ARG A 144 13.30 5.55 -17.01
CA ARG A 144 12.61 4.92 -18.13
C ARG A 144 13.16 3.52 -18.35
N MET A 145 12.24 2.57 -18.52
CA MET A 145 12.55 1.20 -18.81
C MET A 145 11.61 0.67 -19.89
N ARG A 146 12.18 0.05 -20.91
CA ARG A 146 11.40 -0.62 -21.96
C ARG A 146 10.91 -1.96 -21.44
N LEU A 147 9.59 -2.07 -21.26
CA LEU A 147 8.94 -3.28 -20.76
C LEU A 147 8.08 -3.90 -21.85
N SER A 148 8.04 -5.24 -21.86
CA SER A 148 7.20 -6.03 -22.73
C SER A 148 6.30 -6.92 -21.90
N PHE A 149 5.00 -6.85 -22.14
CA PHE A 149 4.01 -7.67 -21.46
C PHE A 149 3.39 -8.67 -22.43
N ALA A 150 3.27 -9.92 -22.01
CA ALA A 150 2.69 -11.00 -22.82
C ALA A 150 1.17 -10.88 -22.98
N MET A 151 0.53 -10.06 -22.13
CA MET A 151 -0.91 -9.85 -22.12
C MET A 151 -1.24 -8.42 -22.56
N PRO A 152 -2.48 -8.15 -22.98
CA PRO A 152 -2.93 -6.80 -23.23
C PRO A 152 -2.70 -5.91 -22.00
N LEU A 153 -2.19 -4.72 -22.23
CA LEU A 153 -2.07 -3.71 -21.18
C LEU A 153 -3.46 -3.23 -20.75
N PRO A 154 -3.62 -2.73 -19.51
CA PRO A 154 -4.84 -2.05 -19.09
C PRO A 154 -5.25 -0.97 -20.08
N PRO A 155 -6.55 -0.66 -20.21
CA PRO A 155 -7.01 0.49 -20.98
C PRO A 155 -6.29 1.75 -20.55
N ARG A 156 -6.08 2.68 -21.49
CA ARG A 156 -5.43 3.96 -21.17
C ARG A 156 -6.30 4.73 -20.19
N GLU A 157 -5.72 5.11 -19.07
CA GLU A 157 -6.37 5.99 -18.12
C GLU A 157 -6.54 7.38 -18.76
N THR A 158 -7.78 7.81 -18.86
CA THR A 158 -8.16 9.13 -19.40
C THR A 158 -8.43 10.13 -18.28
N ASP A 159 -8.15 9.75 -17.04
CA ASP A 159 -8.50 10.56 -15.90
C ASP A 159 -7.69 11.86 -15.87
N ALA A 160 -8.43 12.99 -15.80
CA ALA A 160 -7.86 14.32 -15.67
C ALA A 160 -7.02 14.50 -14.39
N ALA A 161 -7.18 13.60 -13.42
CA ALA A 161 -6.44 13.60 -12.16
C ALA A 161 -4.92 13.39 -12.35
N LEU A 162 -4.48 12.68 -13.39
CA LEU A 162 -3.07 12.37 -13.63
C LEU A 162 -2.41 13.32 -14.66
N THR A 163 -2.71 14.60 -14.57
CA THR A 163 -2.11 15.64 -15.42
C THR A 163 -0.59 15.79 -15.20
N ALA A 164 0.08 16.53 -16.08
CA ALA A 164 1.50 16.85 -15.87
C ALA A 164 1.75 17.60 -14.53
N GLU A 165 0.77 18.41 -14.10
CA GLU A 165 0.85 19.18 -12.85
C GLU A 165 0.75 18.26 -11.63
N THR A 166 -0.18 17.30 -11.62
CA THR A 166 -0.34 16.35 -10.52
C THR A 166 0.85 15.40 -10.42
N ARG A 167 1.42 14.98 -11.57
CA ARG A 167 2.69 14.22 -11.58
C ARG A 167 3.86 15.05 -11.05
N GLN A 168 3.88 16.37 -11.32
CA GLN A 168 4.89 17.24 -10.74
C GLN A 168 4.73 17.34 -9.21
N LEU A 169 3.51 17.51 -8.72
CA LEU A 169 3.23 17.53 -7.28
C LEU A 169 3.67 16.23 -6.60
N ARG A 170 3.38 15.07 -7.20
CA ARG A 170 3.86 13.77 -6.71
C ARG A 170 5.39 13.69 -6.65
N ARG A 171 6.10 14.14 -7.68
CA ARG A 171 7.58 14.18 -7.67
C ARG A 171 8.11 15.06 -6.53
N GLU A 172 7.44 16.17 -6.24
CA GLU A 172 7.79 17.04 -5.12
C GLU A 172 7.56 16.36 -3.78
N VAL A 173 6.42 15.67 -3.59
CA VAL A 173 6.14 14.88 -2.38
C VAL A 173 7.18 13.79 -2.19
N ILE A 174 7.57 13.07 -3.25
CA ILE A 174 8.67 12.09 -3.19
C ILE A 174 9.98 12.76 -2.75
N THR A 175 10.31 13.92 -3.31
CA THR A 175 11.51 14.68 -2.92
C THR A 175 11.46 15.09 -1.45
N MET A 176 10.28 15.51 -0.96
CA MET A 176 10.06 15.87 0.44
C MET A 176 10.18 14.66 1.38
N LEU A 177 9.65 13.49 0.97
CA LEU A 177 9.81 12.23 1.71
C LEU A 177 11.29 11.84 1.85
N GLN A 178 12.10 12.14 0.86
CA GLN A 178 13.54 11.80 0.81
C GLN A 178 14.46 12.90 1.35
N ALA A 179 13.92 13.97 1.92
CA ALA A 179 14.69 15.08 2.52
C ALA A 179 15.30 14.67 3.88
N ARG A 180 16.29 13.77 3.85
CA ARG A 180 16.88 13.06 5.02
C ARG A 180 17.57 13.98 6.03
N GLU A 181 17.76 15.24 5.72
CA GLU A 181 18.20 16.26 6.67
C GLU A 181 17.16 16.57 7.78
N TYR A 182 15.89 16.12 7.59
CA TYR A 182 14.82 16.21 8.57
C TYR A 182 14.38 14.82 9.05
N PRO A 183 13.99 14.64 10.34
CA PRO A 183 13.33 13.42 10.80
C PRO A 183 12.08 13.13 9.98
N LEU A 184 11.75 11.85 9.75
CA LEU A 184 10.63 11.48 8.86
C LEU A 184 9.27 12.04 9.33
N ALA A 185 9.01 12.05 10.64
CA ALA A 185 7.82 12.69 11.21
C ALA A 185 7.73 14.18 10.84
N SER A 186 8.86 14.90 10.88
CA SER A 186 8.93 16.31 10.47
C SER A 186 8.71 16.48 8.97
N ARG A 187 9.19 15.53 8.14
CA ARG A 187 8.90 15.53 6.69
C ARG A 187 7.41 15.36 6.43
N MET A 188 6.72 14.48 7.16
CA MET A 188 5.28 14.29 7.04
C MET A 188 4.50 15.58 7.36
N MET A 189 4.89 16.31 8.41
CA MET A 189 4.32 17.62 8.73
C MET A 189 4.62 18.66 7.64
N GLY A 190 5.82 18.63 7.09
CA GLY A 190 6.21 19.49 5.97
C GLY A 190 5.39 19.22 4.70
N ILE A 191 5.19 17.95 4.34
CA ILE A 191 4.35 17.53 3.20
C ILE A 191 2.92 18.02 3.42
N ARG A 192 2.37 17.83 4.63
CA ARG A 192 1.05 18.33 4.97
C ARG A 192 0.95 19.84 4.74
N ALA A 193 1.91 20.61 5.21
CA ALA A 193 1.90 22.07 5.02
C ALA A 193 1.94 22.48 3.54
N ALA A 194 2.73 21.79 2.72
CA ALA A 194 2.81 22.02 1.28
C ALA A 194 1.49 21.71 0.56
N LEU A 195 0.82 20.60 0.93
CA LEU A 195 -0.44 20.19 0.32
C LEU A 195 -1.64 21.04 0.78
N VAL A 196 -1.66 21.48 2.05
CA VAL A 196 -2.65 22.45 2.54
C VAL A 196 -2.49 23.79 1.82
N LEU A 197 -1.25 24.21 1.56
CA LEU A 197 -1.00 25.43 0.77
C LEU A 197 -1.51 25.26 -0.68
N GLU A 198 -1.30 24.09 -1.32
CA GLU A 198 -1.77 23.80 -2.67
C GLU A 198 -3.30 23.93 -2.78
N GLU A 199 -4.05 23.52 -1.76
CA GLU A 199 -5.52 23.63 -1.75
C GLU A 199 -6.00 25.09 -1.73
N SER A 200 -5.20 26.02 -1.23
CA SER A 200 -5.56 27.45 -1.21
C SER A 200 -5.53 28.11 -2.62
N GLY A 201 -5.12 27.41 -3.64
CA GLY A 201 -5.04 27.84 -5.03
C GLY A 201 -3.71 27.42 -5.68
N ARG A 202 -3.62 27.55 -6.99
CA ARG A 202 -2.45 27.12 -7.75
C ARG A 202 -1.15 27.71 -7.20
N GLN A 203 -0.24 26.85 -6.79
CA GLN A 203 1.03 27.20 -6.16
C GLN A 203 2.22 26.88 -7.09
N THR A 204 3.33 27.56 -6.86
CA THR A 204 4.60 27.20 -7.51
C THR A 204 5.31 26.10 -6.73
N SER A 205 6.19 25.33 -7.40
CA SER A 205 7.07 24.36 -6.73
C SER A 205 7.90 25.04 -5.63
N GLU A 206 8.35 26.27 -5.86
CA GLU A 206 9.14 27.02 -4.87
C GLU A 206 8.31 27.33 -3.60
N SER A 207 7.05 27.78 -3.76
CA SER A 207 6.18 28.08 -2.60
C SER A 207 5.86 26.84 -1.81
N ARG A 208 5.58 25.70 -2.44
CA ARG A 208 5.34 24.42 -1.78
C ARG A 208 6.58 23.92 -1.01
N LEU A 209 7.75 23.97 -1.65
CA LEU A 209 9.02 23.59 -1.00
C LEU A 209 9.39 24.54 0.16
N ALA A 210 9.06 25.82 0.06
CA ALA A 210 9.24 26.77 1.16
C ALA A 210 8.34 26.44 2.34
N ALA A 211 7.05 26.14 2.10
CA ALA A 211 6.11 25.72 3.13
C ALA A 211 6.56 24.41 3.80
N PHE A 212 6.99 23.42 3.00
CA PHE A 212 7.58 22.18 3.50
C PHE A 212 8.75 22.46 4.45
N ARG A 213 9.76 23.22 4.00
CA ARG A 213 10.97 23.50 4.80
C ARG A 213 10.65 24.28 6.08
N ALA A 214 9.69 25.18 6.03
CA ALA A 214 9.25 25.93 7.19
C ALA A 214 8.64 25.00 8.25
N ALA A 215 7.70 24.15 7.86
CA ALA A 215 7.03 23.22 8.76
C ALA A 215 7.95 22.08 9.24
N ALA A 216 8.82 21.55 8.38
CA ALA A 216 9.75 20.48 8.74
C ALA A 216 10.83 20.89 9.77
N LYS A 217 11.04 22.20 9.97
CA LYS A 217 11.92 22.75 11.02
C LYS A 217 11.21 22.90 12.36
N VAL A 218 9.89 22.86 12.40
CA VAL A 218 9.10 22.96 13.62
C VAL A 218 9.23 21.64 14.39
N ALA A 219 9.49 21.73 15.68
CA ALA A 219 9.54 20.54 16.52
C ALA A 219 8.16 19.86 16.56
N ILE A 220 8.18 18.53 16.46
CA ILE A 220 6.98 17.72 16.71
C ILE A 220 6.52 17.98 18.15
N PRO A 221 5.20 18.12 18.38
CA PRO A 221 4.67 18.37 19.73
C PRO A 221 5.14 17.30 20.73
N PRO A 222 5.31 17.64 22.02
CA PRO A 222 5.59 16.66 23.05
C PRO A 222 4.60 15.50 22.99
N ALA A 223 5.10 14.28 23.20
CA ALA A 223 4.30 13.08 23.02
C ALA A 223 3.18 12.96 24.05
N ASP A 224 1.93 12.94 23.57
CA ASP A 224 0.77 12.46 24.31
C ASP A 224 0.49 11.00 23.90
N TRP A 225 1.10 10.07 24.61
CA TRP A 225 1.00 8.64 24.27
C TRP A 225 -0.41 8.07 24.42
N ALA A 226 -1.22 8.60 25.33
CA ALA A 226 -2.61 8.20 25.45
C ALA A 226 -3.44 8.62 24.22
N LEU A 227 -3.25 9.87 23.76
CA LEU A 227 -3.87 10.35 22.53
C LEU A 227 -3.39 9.58 21.30
N ARG A 228 -2.08 9.31 21.18
CA ARG A 228 -1.49 8.50 20.08
C ARG A 228 -2.11 7.11 20.02
N ALA A 229 -2.19 6.41 21.15
CA ALA A 229 -2.78 5.07 21.22
C ALA A 229 -4.28 5.08 20.87
N ASN A 230 -5.01 6.10 21.31
CA ASN A 230 -6.43 6.26 20.99
C ASN A 230 -6.67 6.48 19.50
N ILE A 231 -5.90 7.39 18.87
CA ILE A 231 -6.04 7.66 17.44
C ILE A 231 -5.58 6.45 16.61
N LEU A 232 -4.45 5.84 16.97
CA LEU A 232 -3.98 4.62 16.29
C LEU A 232 -5.03 3.51 16.36
N ARG A 233 -5.68 3.32 17.52
CA ARG A 233 -6.79 2.37 17.65
C ARG A 233 -7.95 2.70 16.72
N THR A 234 -8.36 3.97 16.63
CA THR A 234 -9.43 4.41 15.71
C THR A 234 -9.06 4.10 14.24
N LEU A 235 -7.83 4.41 13.84
CA LEU A 235 -7.35 4.12 12.48
C LEU A 235 -7.25 2.61 12.19
N MET A 236 -6.84 1.81 13.16
CA MET A 236 -6.80 0.35 13.03
C MET A 236 -8.21 -0.25 12.96
N GLU A 237 -9.18 0.27 13.71
CA GLU A 237 -10.59 -0.14 13.63
C GLU A 237 -11.16 0.16 12.24
N GLU A 238 -10.84 1.31 11.64
CA GLU A 238 -11.22 1.66 10.27
C GLU A 238 -10.56 0.73 9.24
N LEU A 239 -9.25 0.48 9.38
CA LEU A 239 -8.50 -0.42 8.50
C LEU A 239 -9.09 -1.83 8.48
N LEU A 240 -9.66 -2.29 9.59
CA LEU A 240 -10.20 -3.63 9.76
C LEU A 240 -11.66 -3.77 9.36
N ALA A 241 -12.36 -2.66 9.07
CA ALA A 241 -13.80 -2.67 8.83
C ALA A 241 -14.19 -3.57 7.65
N ASP A 242 -13.38 -3.60 6.59
CA ASP A 242 -13.70 -4.28 5.33
C ASP A 242 -12.63 -5.30 4.89
N THR A 243 -11.79 -5.81 5.83
CA THR A 243 -10.71 -6.72 5.44
C THR A 243 -10.51 -7.88 6.40
N ILE A 244 -10.13 -9.04 5.84
CA ILE A 244 -9.62 -10.20 6.56
C ILE A 244 -8.09 -10.30 6.51
N SER A 245 -7.43 -9.52 5.65
CA SER A 245 -5.98 -9.62 5.39
C SER A 245 -5.11 -9.38 6.62
N MET A 246 -5.60 -8.56 7.56
CA MET A 246 -4.91 -8.24 8.82
C MET A 246 -5.43 -9.03 10.03
N GLY A 247 -6.40 -9.94 9.84
CA GLY A 247 -7.18 -10.53 10.94
C GLY A 247 -6.32 -11.15 12.05
N GLY A 248 -5.34 -11.96 11.72
CA GLY A 248 -4.42 -12.56 12.70
C GLY A 248 -3.56 -11.52 13.43
N ILE A 249 -2.91 -10.63 12.67
CA ILE A 249 -2.05 -9.55 13.19
C ILE A 249 -2.86 -8.59 14.06
N ALA A 250 -4.04 -8.21 13.60
CA ALA A 250 -4.93 -7.32 14.34
C ALA A 250 -5.43 -7.93 15.65
N ALA A 251 -5.73 -9.22 15.68
CA ALA A 251 -6.12 -9.91 16.89
C ALA A 251 -5.06 -9.83 18.01
N GLU A 252 -3.78 -9.75 17.61
CA GLU A 252 -2.66 -9.59 18.53
C GLU A 252 -2.39 -8.13 18.92
N ILE A 253 -2.47 -7.19 17.97
CA ILE A 253 -2.16 -5.78 18.21
C ILE A 253 -3.29 -5.03 18.93
N MET A 254 -4.55 -5.26 18.54
CA MET A 254 -5.69 -4.49 19.05
C MET A 254 -5.87 -4.54 20.58
N PRO A 255 -5.60 -5.66 21.27
CA PRO A 255 -5.62 -5.68 22.73
C PRO A 255 -4.63 -4.71 23.38
N LEU A 256 -3.46 -4.46 22.75
CA LEU A 256 -2.43 -3.54 23.24
C LEU A 256 -2.87 -2.06 23.16
N LEU A 257 -3.80 -1.75 22.27
CA LEU A 257 -4.36 -0.40 22.08
C LEU A 257 -5.63 -0.15 22.90
N ARG A 258 -6.04 -1.10 23.75
CA ARG A 258 -7.23 -0.99 24.59
C ARG A 258 -6.86 -0.84 26.07
N GLY A 259 -7.72 -0.16 26.81
CA GLY A 259 -7.54 0.03 28.25
C GLY A 259 -6.67 1.25 28.62
N GLU A 260 -6.56 1.49 29.91
CA GLU A 260 -5.88 2.67 30.49
C GLU A 260 -4.36 2.68 30.26
N GLN A 261 -3.76 1.52 30.08
CA GLN A 261 -2.31 1.34 29.88
C GLN A 261 -1.86 1.47 28.42
N ALA A 262 -2.78 1.61 27.46
CA ALA A 262 -2.46 1.59 26.03
C ALA A 262 -1.36 2.60 25.63
N GLY A 263 -1.40 3.81 26.18
CA GLY A 263 -0.38 4.82 25.95
C GLY A 263 1.01 4.40 26.45
N ALA A 264 1.09 3.82 27.65
CA ALA A 264 2.34 3.35 28.23
C ALA A 264 2.92 2.16 27.46
N VAL A 265 2.04 1.24 27.02
CA VAL A 265 2.43 0.09 26.17
C VAL A 265 3.00 0.57 24.85
N LEU A 266 2.33 1.50 24.16
CA LEU A 266 2.79 2.05 22.90
C LEU A 266 4.13 2.79 23.06
N GLN A 267 4.29 3.57 24.13
CA GLN A 267 5.55 4.25 24.45
C GLN A 267 6.70 3.28 24.64
N GLN A 268 6.49 2.24 25.43
CA GLN A 268 7.50 1.22 25.67
C GLN A 268 7.85 0.50 24.36
N ALA A 269 6.87 0.06 23.60
CA ALA A 269 7.06 -0.62 22.33
C ALA A 269 7.84 0.24 21.33
N ALA A 270 7.52 1.56 21.23
CA ALA A 270 8.24 2.49 20.36
C ALA A 270 9.70 2.65 20.76
N GLY A 271 10.01 2.69 22.08
CA GLY A 271 11.38 2.74 22.59
C GLY A 271 12.17 1.47 22.26
N THR A 272 11.60 0.30 22.47
CA THR A 272 12.20 -1.01 22.14
C THR A 272 12.46 -1.10 20.64
N PHE A 273 11.45 -0.81 19.82
CA PHE A 273 11.57 -0.84 18.37
C PHE A 273 12.68 0.07 17.83
N GLN A 274 12.79 1.28 18.38
CA GLN A 274 13.84 2.22 17.96
C GLN A 274 15.24 1.72 18.32
N ALA A 275 15.39 1.01 19.43
CA ALA A 275 16.65 0.44 19.86
C ALA A 275 17.07 -0.76 19.00
N ASP A 276 16.10 -1.63 18.66
CA ASP A 276 16.34 -2.88 17.94
C ASP A 276 16.48 -2.67 16.42
N THR A 277 15.85 -1.60 15.88
CA THR A 277 15.78 -1.35 14.44
C THR A 277 16.20 0.08 14.09
N PRO A 278 17.49 0.47 14.30
CA PRO A 278 17.94 1.85 14.13
C PRO A 278 17.76 2.40 12.70
N ASP A 279 17.85 1.55 11.69
CA ASP A 279 17.73 1.92 10.29
C ASP A 279 16.28 1.87 9.74
N TRP A 280 15.30 1.53 10.61
CA TRP A 280 13.91 1.40 10.24
C TRP A 280 13.34 2.61 9.48
N MET A 281 13.77 3.82 9.87
CA MET A 281 13.26 5.04 9.24
C MET A 281 13.62 5.16 7.76
N ILE A 282 14.72 4.54 7.34
CA ILE A 282 15.12 4.47 5.93
C ILE A 282 14.18 3.51 5.19
N GLY A 283 13.93 2.32 5.75
CA GLY A 283 12.97 1.37 5.18
C GLY A 283 11.56 1.95 5.08
N THR A 284 11.09 2.65 6.12
CA THR A 284 9.80 3.35 6.09
C THR A 284 9.73 4.41 4.99
N GLU A 285 10.80 5.21 4.81
CA GLU A 285 10.90 6.17 3.70
C GLU A 285 10.71 5.46 2.36
N GLN A 286 11.41 4.34 2.13
CA GLN A 286 11.33 3.59 0.87
C GLN A 286 9.92 3.04 0.64
N LEU A 287 9.27 2.49 1.67
CA LEU A 287 7.89 2.01 1.61
C LEU A 287 6.92 3.14 1.24
N MET A 288 7.03 4.30 1.92
CA MET A 288 6.15 5.45 1.66
C MET A 288 6.41 6.07 0.27
N VAL A 289 7.65 6.12 -0.21
CA VAL A 289 7.98 6.59 -1.56
C VAL A 289 7.40 5.66 -2.61
N ASN A 290 7.55 4.33 -2.44
CA ASN A 290 6.95 3.34 -3.32
C ASN A 290 5.42 3.47 -3.34
N HIS A 291 4.79 3.61 -2.18
CA HIS A 291 3.35 3.77 -2.02
C HIS A 291 2.83 5.02 -2.73
N VAL A 292 3.43 6.18 -2.49
CA VAL A 292 3.10 7.46 -3.17
C VAL A 292 3.17 7.33 -4.69
N PHE A 293 4.16 6.60 -5.20
CA PHE A 293 4.29 6.38 -6.64
C PHE A 293 3.27 5.35 -7.14
N TYR A 294 3.11 4.22 -6.45
CA TYR A 294 2.20 3.14 -6.82
C TYR A 294 0.74 3.60 -6.85
N GLU A 295 0.27 4.35 -5.85
CA GLU A 295 -1.10 4.85 -5.76
C GLU A 295 -1.42 6.06 -6.67
N GLY A 296 -0.41 6.68 -7.30
CA GLY A 296 -0.64 7.88 -8.09
C GLY A 296 -0.96 9.12 -7.27
N PHE A 297 -0.53 9.13 -6.00
CA PHE A 297 -0.74 10.23 -5.05
C PHE A 297 -0.47 11.62 -5.66
N PRO A 298 -1.20 12.69 -5.30
CA PRO A 298 -2.28 12.76 -4.31
C PRO A 298 -3.67 12.47 -4.88
N TYR A 299 -3.81 12.22 -6.16
CA TYR A 299 -5.07 12.08 -6.88
C TYR A 299 -5.29 10.63 -7.38
N GLY A 300 -5.05 9.65 -6.54
CA GLY A 300 -5.30 8.24 -6.84
C GLY A 300 -6.77 7.95 -7.17
N ALA A 301 -7.22 6.74 -6.93
CA ALA A 301 -8.55 6.26 -7.30
C ALA A 301 -9.71 7.11 -6.74
N HIS A 302 -9.48 7.87 -5.66
CA HIS A 302 -10.51 8.65 -4.95
C HIS A 302 -10.49 10.16 -5.22
N GLN A 303 -9.60 10.66 -6.08
CA GLN A 303 -9.49 12.07 -6.49
C GLN A 303 -9.53 13.05 -5.30
N GLU A 304 -8.70 12.81 -4.31
CA GLU A 304 -8.70 13.55 -3.05
C GLU A 304 -8.29 15.01 -3.24
N ARG A 305 -8.85 15.90 -2.40
CA ARG A 305 -8.32 17.25 -2.27
C ARG A 305 -6.91 17.19 -1.67
N PRO A 306 -5.96 18.07 -2.06
CA PRO A 306 -4.58 18.02 -1.56
C PRO A 306 -4.46 17.99 -0.05
N ALA A 307 -5.28 18.77 0.68
CA ALA A 307 -5.27 18.76 2.14
C ALA A 307 -5.81 17.45 2.73
N THR A 308 -6.85 16.85 2.15
CA THR A 308 -7.38 15.53 2.56
C THR A 308 -6.35 14.44 2.25
N ALA A 309 -5.71 14.47 1.08
CA ALA A 309 -4.62 13.56 0.72
C ALA A 309 -3.44 13.64 1.70
N ALA A 310 -3.15 14.83 2.23
CA ALA A 310 -2.12 14.99 3.25
C ALA A 310 -2.50 14.29 4.58
N VAL A 311 -3.77 14.37 4.98
CA VAL A 311 -4.28 13.66 6.18
C VAL A 311 -4.25 12.15 5.96
N SER A 312 -4.69 11.68 4.78
CA SER A 312 -4.61 10.28 4.35
C SER A 312 -3.18 9.74 4.48
N LEU A 313 -2.21 10.40 3.86
CA LEU A 313 -0.80 9.97 3.89
C LEU A 313 -0.23 9.95 5.33
N CYS A 314 -0.61 10.90 6.18
CA CYS A 314 -0.21 10.92 7.59
C CYS A 314 -0.85 9.77 8.38
N ALA A 315 -2.11 9.42 8.09
CA ALA A 315 -2.80 8.29 8.71
C ALA A 315 -2.17 6.95 8.28
N GLU A 316 -1.87 6.77 7.00
CA GLU A 316 -1.19 5.60 6.45
C GLU A 316 0.21 5.42 7.05
N TYR A 317 0.97 6.49 7.15
CA TYR A 317 2.26 6.48 7.85
C TYR A 317 2.12 6.07 9.32
N ALA A 318 1.12 6.63 10.02
CA ALA A 318 0.89 6.33 11.44
C ALA A 318 0.51 4.86 11.66
N VAL A 319 -0.34 4.29 10.81
CA VAL A 319 -0.74 2.88 10.88
C VAL A 319 0.44 1.98 10.53
N LEU A 320 1.22 2.30 9.50
CA LEU A 320 2.45 1.58 9.16
C LEU A 320 3.43 1.56 10.35
N ARG A 321 3.69 2.73 10.94
CA ARG A 321 4.56 2.85 12.09
C ARG A 321 4.02 2.12 13.32
N GLY A 322 2.73 2.31 13.64
CA GLY A 322 2.07 1.69 14.79
C GLY A 322 2.03 0.17 14.68
N THR A 323 1.71 -0.37 13.49
CA THR A 323 1.76 -1.82 13.23
C THR A 323 3.15 -2.37 13.44
N ALA A 324 4.17 -1.75 12.85
CA ALA A 324 5.55 -2.17 12.98
C ALA A 324 6.01 -2.20 14.43
N VAL A 325 5.75 -1.13 15.18
CA VAL A 325 6.13 -0.97 16.59
C VAL A 325 5.46 -2.01 17.48
N LEU A 326 4.14 -2.16 17.37
CA LEU A 326 3.38 -3.07 18.23
C LEU A 326 3.58 -4.54 17.88
N TYR A 327 3.70 -4.85 16.58
CA TYR A 327 3.92 -6.23 16.15
C TYR A 327 5.33 -6.71 16.50
N HIS A 328 6.35 -5.84 16.36
CA HIS A 328 7.71 -6.13 16.78
C HIS A 328 7.82 -6.37 18.30
N GLN A 329 7.02 -5.69 19.12
CA GLN A 329 6.96 -5.94 20.56
C GLN A 329 6.53 -7.38 20.88
N LEU A 330 5.72 -8.00 20.03
CA LEU A 330 5.23 -9.36 20.17
C LEU A 330 6.14 -10.38 19.47
N HIS A 331 6.68 -10.00 18.32
CA HIS A 331 7.47 -10.82 17.41
C HIS A 331 8.72 -10.05 16.98
N PRO A 332 9.80 -10.09 17.79
CA PRO A 332 11.01 -9.29 17.54
C PRO A 332 11.92 -9.92 16.47
N ASP A 333 11.36 -10.30 15.34
CA ASP A 333 12.09 -10.81 14.19
C ASP A 333 11.68 -10.07 12.90
N GLU A 334 12.63 -9.96 11.99
CA GLU A 334 12.42 -9.24 10.73
C GLU A 334 11.38 -9.92 9.82
N THR A 335 11.31 -11.24 9.86
CA THR A 335 10.39 -12.01 9.03
C THR A 335 8.94 -11.69 9.39
N ALA A 336 8.62 -11.70 10.69
CA ALA A 336 7.30 -11.32 11.19
C ALA A 336 6.96 -9.86 10.83
N LEU A 337 7.96 -8.96 10.92
CA LEU A 337 7.79 -7.56 10.53
C LEU A 337 7.46 -7.40 9.05
N VAL A 338 8.18 -8.11 8.16
CA VAL A 338 7.90 -8.13 6.73
C VAL A 338 6.47 -8.61 6.45
N ASP A 339 6.05 -9.68 7.12
CA ASP A 339 4.71 -10.25 6.95
C ASP A 339 3.61 -9.28 7.39
N ALA A 340 3.81 -8.62 8.54
CA ALA A 340 2.86 -7.61 9.03
C ALA A 340 2.74 -6.41 8.09
N ILE A 341 3.86 -5.93 7.54
CA ILE A 341 3.88 -4.81 6.61
C ILE A 341 3.22 -5.21 5.29
N ALA A 342 3.52 -6.38 4.74
CA ALA A 342 2.91 -6.85 3.50
C ALA A 342 1.38 -7.01 3.67
N ALA A 343 0.92 -7.55 4.80
CA ALA A 343 -0.50 -7.67 5.11
C ALA A 343 -1.17 -6.29 5.23
N LEU A 344 -0.51 -5.32 5.85
CA LEU A 344 -0.98 -3.94 5.96
C LEU A 344 -1.13 -3.28 4.58
N PHE A 345 -0.13 -3.39 3.72
CA PHE A 345 -0.18 -2.82 2.37
C PHE A 345 -1.22 -3.53 1.48
N ARG A 346 -1.61 -4.77 1.75
CA ARG A 346 -2.77 -5.40 1.08
C ARG A 346 -4.05 -4.61 1.32
N VAL A 347 -4.20 -4.01 2.49
CA VAL A 347 -5.34 -3.13 2.77
C VAL A 347 -5.11 -1.76 2.18
N MET A 348 -3.97 -1.14 2.47
CA MET A 348 -3.68 0.25 2.07
C MET A 348 -3.69 0.45 0.55
N GLU A 349 -3.13 -0.49 -0.23
CA GLU A 349 -2.98 -0.39 -1.69
C GLU A 349 -4.13 -1.07 -2.49
N HIS A 350 -5.10 -1.69 -1.81
CA HIS A 350 -6.21 -2.40 -2.49
C HIS A 350 -7.59 -2.10 -1.89
N SER A 351 -7.71 -1.03 -1.09
CA SER A 351 -8.98 -0.53 -0.54
C SER A 351 -9.00 0.99 -0.51
N ALA A 352 -10.08 1.57 -0.03
CA ALA A 352 -10.21 3.01 0.19
C ALA A 352 -9.70 3.45 1.57
N PHE A 353 -8.84 2.69 2.24
CA PHE A 353 -8.44 2.95 3.63
C PHE A 353 -7.92 4.37 3.85
N GLY A 354 -6.99 4.85 3.02
CA GLY A 354 -6.42 6.20 3.18
C GLY A 354 -7.50 7.28 3.16
N TRP A 355 -8.41 7.21 2.19
CA TRP A 355 -9.56 8.11 2.10
C TRP A 355 -10.46 8.01 3.33
N ASN A 356 -10.87 6.81 3.71
CA ASN A 356 -11.74 6.58 4.86
C ASN A 356 -11.11 7.10 6.16
N ALA A 357 -9.82 6.84 6.37
CA ALA A 357 -9.07 7.33 7.52
C ALA A 357 -9.06 8.85 7.60
N ALA A 358 -8.84 9.54 6.46
CA ALA A 358 -8.90 11.00 6.42
C ALA A 358 -10.30 11.52 6.75
N VAL A 359 -11.35 10.93 6.17
CA VAL A 359 -12.76 11.29 6.44
C VAL A 359 -13.11 11.08 7.91
N VAL A 360 -12.67 9.97 8.52
CA VAL A 360 -12.90 9.70 9.95
C VAL A 360 -12.20 10.76 10.82
N LEU A 361 -10.94 11.06 10.55
CA LEU A 361 -10.19 12.09 11.28
C LEU A 361 -10.80 13.48 11.12
N GLU A 362 -11.23 13.85 9.92
CA GLU A 362 -11.90 15.14 9.66
C GLU A 362 -13.24 15.24 10.42
N ARG A 363 -14.07 14.20 10.35
CA ARG A 363 -15.37 14.13 11.03
C ARG A 363 -15.24 14.22 12.56
N GLU A 364 -14.19 13.62 13.11
CA GLU A 364 -13.92 13.65 14.55
C GLU A 364 -13.17 14.91 15.01
N GLY A 365 -12.88 15.86 14.11
CA GLY A 365 -12.11 17.06 14.41
C GLY A 365 -10.64 16.80 14.73
N LYS A 366 -10.11 15.65 14.30
CA LYS A 366 -8.75 15.16 14.56
C LYS A 366 -7.76 15.41 13.40
N ALA A 367 -8.18 16.04 12.30
CA ALA A 367 -7.33 16.35 11.16
C ALA A 367 -6.48 17.62 11.35
N GLY A 368 -6.58 18.30 12.49
CA GLY A 368 -5.82 19.51 12.81
C GLY A 368 -4.32 19.23 13.01
N GLU A 369 -3.49 20.26 12.75
CA GLU A 369 -2.03 20.16 12.77
C GLU A 369 -1.46 19.55 14.07
N ALA A 370 -1.98 19.99 15.23
CA ALA A 370 -1.51 19.50 16.53
C ALA A 370 -1.76 17.99 16.70
N VAL A 371 -2.92 17.50 16.26
CA VAL A 371 -3.29 16.07 16.35
C VAL A 371 -2.51 15.24 15.33
N ILE A 372 -2.40 15.73 14.09
CA ILE A 372 -1.56 15.06 13.06
C ILE A 372 -0.12 14.99 13.55
N GLY A 373 0.42 16.03 14.18
CA GLY A 373 1.75 16.01 14.81
C GLY A 373 1.91 14.90 15.87
N GLN A 374 0.85 14.55 16.60
CA GLN A 374 0.89 13.43 17.54
C GLN A 374 1.00 12.09 16.80
N ILE A 375 0.17 11.84 15.79
CA ILE A 375 0.14 10.53 15.12
C ILE A 375 1.39 10.26 14.27
N VAL A 376 1.96 11.26 13.63
CA VAL A 376 3.22 11.09 12.88
C VAL A 376 4.44 10.97 13.81
N GLY A 377 4.29 11.27 15.07
CA GLY A 377 5.35 11.16 16.09
C GLY A 377 5.42 9.79 16.81
N ILE A 378 4.61 8.78 16.41
CA ILE A 378 4.60 7.42 16.98
C ILE A 378 5.96 6.74 16.85
#